data_eedaa5489a63bda5b778c3769b03f002
#
_entry.id   eedaa5489a63bda5b778c3769b03f002
#
_cell.length_a   1.000
_cell.length_b   1.000
_cell.length_c   1.000
_cell.angle_alpha   90.00
_cell.angle_beta   90.00
_cell.angle_gamma   90.00
#
_symmetry.space_group_name_H-M   'P 1'
#
loop_
_entity.id
_entity.type
_entity.pdbx_description
1 polymer ?
#
loop_
_entity_poly.entity_id
_entity_poly.type
_entity_poly.pdbx_seq_one_letter_code
_entity_poly.pdbx_strand_id
1 'polypeptide(L)'
;MCVKIKYFTSEGAVKESNDKFDEKLELQTEIDTGMSYVDNNYTPYEVVVTLQPYEKKKISVICTLEKEYEVDAFKIIDANRNRIKGLVEKAGFEDEFANDLVMAADNFIVDRASTGYKTVLAGLPWFTDWGRDTMIALQGLTL
;
A
#
# COMPACT_ATOMS: atom_id res chain seq x y z
N MET A 1 -16.76 -10.18 -12.97
CA MET A 1 -15.28 -10.13 -13.07
C MET A 1 -14.72 -10.82 -11.85
N CYS A 2 -13.91 -11.86 -11.99
CA CYS A 2 -13.31 -12.56 -10.84
C CYS A 2 -11.89 -12.05 -10.65
N VAL A 3 -11.62 -11.44 -9.51
CA VAL A 3 -10.28 -10.97 -9.13
C VAL A 3 -9.64 -12.07 -8.28
N LYS A 4 -8.44 -12.51 -8.67
CA LYS A 4 -7.67 -13.49 -7.91
C LYS A 4 -6.60 -12.74 -7.11
N ILE A 5 -6.70 -12.80 -5.79
CA ILE A 5 -5.68 -12.30 -4.88
C ILE A 5 -4.73 -13.45 -4.55
N LYS A 6 -3.44 -13.20 -4.61
CA LYS A 6 -2.40 -14.18 -4.29
C LYS A 6 -1.70 -13.77 -3.01
N TYR A 7 -1.51 -14.72 -2.12
CA TYR A 7 -0.84 -14.52 -0.84
C TYR A 7 0.38 -15.45 -0.72
N PHE A 8 1.48 -14.89 -0.30
CA PHE A 8 2.73 -15.61 -0.07
C PHE A 8 3.30 -15.22 1.29
N THR A 9 3.89 -16.20 1.97
CA THR A 9 4.60 -15.99 3.23
C THR A 9 6.06 -16.32 3.07
N SER A 10 6.92 -15.66 3.85
CA SER A 10 8.34 -15.97 3.90
C SER A 10 8.60 -17.32 4.54
N GLU A 11 9.79 -17.84 4.34
CA GLU A 11 10.26 -19.09 4.97
C GLU A 11 10.15 -19.01 6.49
N GLY A 12 9.69 -20.10 7.11
CA GLY A 12 9.48 -20.20 8.56
C GLY A 12 8.16 -19.64 9.09
N ALA A 13 7.29 -19.13 8.21
CA ALA A 13 5.90 -18.81 8.53
C ALA A 13 4.96 -19.87 7.94
N VAL A 14 4.01 -20.34 8.72
CA VAL A 14 2.99 -21.30 8.28
C VAL A 14 1.73 -20.53 7.95
N LYS A 15 1.18 -20.77 6.77
CA LYS A 15 -0.10 -20.24 6.34
C LYS A 15 -1.17 -21.31 6.59
N GLU A 16 -2.07 -21.03 7.50
CA GLU A 16 -3.20 -21.89 7.79
C GLU A 16 -4.48 -21.33 7.15
N SER A 17 -5.30 -22.19 6.59
CA SER A 17 -6.62 -21.78 6.09
C SER A 17 -7.53 -21.52 7.28
N ASN A 18 -8.09 -20.32 7.36
CA ASN A 18 -9.06 -19.99 8.40
C ASN A 18 -10.49 -20.03 7.86
N ASP A 19 -10.67 -19.61 6.61
CA ASP A 19 -11.96 -19.59 5.89
C ASP A 19 -13.11 -19.01 6.72
N LYS A 20 -12.79 -18.01 7.53
CA LYS A 20 -13.72 -17.37 8.46
C LYS A 20 -14.39 -16.19 7.79
N PHE A 21 -15.71 -16.13 7.89
CA PHE A 21 -16.51 -15.00 7.44
C PHE A 21 -17.27 -14.39 8.62
N ASP A 22 -16.92 -13.15 8.95
CA ASP A 22 -17.59 -12.37 10.00
C ASP A 22 -18.61 -11.43 9.34
N GLU A 23 -19.88 -11.61 9.64
CA GLU A 23 -20.95 -10.75 9.14
C GLU A 23 -21.29 -9.64 10.13
N LYS A 24 -21.73 -8.51 9.60
CA LYS A 24 -22.27 -7.39 10.37
C LYS A 24 -21.31 -6.86 11.44
N LEU A 25 -20.05 -6.74 11.07
CA LEU A 25 -19.06 -6.04 11.89
C LEU A 25 -19.42 -4.56 11.97
N GLU A 26 -19.50 -4.03 13.17
CA GLU A 26 -19.70 -2.61 13.42
C GLU A 26 -18.34 -1.90 13.51
N LEU A 27 -18.17 -0.88 12.70
CA LEU A 27 -16.94 -0.09 12.62
C LEU A 27 -17.13 1.24 13.38
N GLN A 28 -16.58 1.34 14.57
CA GLN A 28 -16.79 2.50 15.46
C GLN A 28 -16.41 3.82 14.80
N THR A 29 -15.29 3.86 14.06
CA THR A 29 -14.85 5.06 13.35
C THR A 29 -15.89 5.57 12.34
N GLU A 30 -16.57 4.65 11.66
CA GLU A 30 -17.60 4.98 10.69
C GLU A 30 -18.88 5.49 11.39
N ILE A 31 -19.22 4.91 12.55
CA ILE A 31 -20.31 5.41 13.39
C ILE A 31 -20.05 6.87 13.80
N ASP A 32 -18.85 7.14 14.29
CA ASP A 32 -18.45 8.46 14.79
C ASP A 32 -18.46 9.54 13.70
N THR A 33 -18.25 9.13 12.45
CA THR A 33 -18.26 10.02 11.27
C THR A 33 -19.60 10.07 10.54
N GLY A 34 -20.59 9.31 11.01
CA GLY A 34 -21.94 9.26 10.41
C GLY A 34 -21.98 8.54 9.05
N MET A 35 -21.00 7.67 8.79
CA MET A 35 -20.91 6.88 7.58
C MET A 35 -21.62 5.53 7.72
N SER A 36 -21.68 4.74 6.64
CA SER A 36 -22.18 3.37 6.70
C SER A 36 -21.19 2.52 7.50
N TYR A 37 -21.61 2.00 8.63
CA TYR A 37 -20.74 1.42 9.65
C TYR A 37 -20.83 -0.10 9.79
N VAL A 38 -21.67 -0.74 9.01
CA VAL A 38 -21.81 -2.21 9.02
C VAL A 38 -21.12 -2.78 7.79
N ASP A 39 -20.19 -3.70 8.00
CA ASP A 39 -19.46 -4.37 6.93
C ASP A 39 -19.30 -5.87 7.23
N ASN A 40 -18.80 -6.61 6.25
CA ASN A 40 -18.50 -8.02 6.36
C ASN A 40 -17.01 -8.23 6.12
N ASN A 41 -16.38 -9.11 6.90
CA ASN A 41 -14.98 -9.43 6.76
C ASN A 41 -14.77 -10.91 6.45
N TYR A 42 -13.91 -11.16 5.47
CA TYR A 42 -13.49 -12.51 5.13
C TYR A 42 -12.01 -12.70 5.46
N THR A 43 -11.72 -13.65 6.33
CA THR A 43 -10.37 -14.00 6.76
C THR A 43 -9.96 -15.36 6.17
N PRO A 44 -9.38 -15.36 4.95
CA PRO A 44 -9.05 -16.61 4.26
C PRO A 44 -7.89 -17.37 4.90
N TYR A 45 -6.98 -16.66 5.55
CA TYR A 45 -5.74 -17.24 6.04
C TYR A 45 -5.31 -16.65 7.37
N GLU A 46 -4.64 -17.47 8.14
CA GLU A 46 -3.87 -17.08 9.32
C GLU A 46 -2.38 -17.36 9.10
N VAL A 47 -1.53 -16.45 9.55
CA VAL A 47 -0.07 -16.63 9.46
C VAL A 47 0.46 -16.87 10.86
N VAL A 48 0.93 -18.07 11.11
CA VAL A 48 1.43 -18.50 12.41
C VAL A 48 2.94 -18.60 12.38
N VAL A 49 3.60 -18.00 13.37
CA VAL A 49 5.07 -18.04 13.53
C VAL A 49 5.41 -18.43 14.95
N THR A 50 6.18 -19.48 15.10
CA THR A 50 6.69 -19.92 16.40
C THR A 50 8.07 -19.31 16.66
N LEU A 51 8.23 -18.65 17.80
CA LEU A 51 9.49 -18.07 18.26
C LEU A 51 9.97 -18.77 19.52
N GLN A 52 11.27 -19.02 19.61
CA GLN A 52 11.93 -19.41 20.85
C GLN A 52 12.24 -18.18 21.72
N PRO A 53 12.45 -18.33 23.03
CA PRO A 53 12.88 -17.22 23.87
C PRO A 53 14.10 -16.50 23.27
N TYR A 54 14.02 -15.15 23.19
CA TYR A 54 15.05 -14.28 22.60
C TYR A 54 15.26 -14.40 21.08
N GLU A 55 14.54 -15.27 20.39
CA GLU A 55 14.58 -15.38 18.92
C GLU A 55 13.92 -14.17 18.27
N LYS A 56 14.53 -13.68 17.17
CA LYS A 56 13.94 -12.64 16.29
C LYS A 56 13.79 -13.23 14.89
N LYS A 57 12.58 -13.21 14.37
CA LYS A 57 12.30 -13.59 12.97
C LYS A 57 11.77 -12.39 12.18
N LYS A 58 12.23 -12.26 10.95
CA LYS A 58 11.62 -11.38 9.97
C LYS A 58 10.68 -12.21 9.12
N ILE A 59 9.43 -11.85 9.11
CA ILE A 59 8.42 -12.47 8.25
C ILE A 59 7.89 -11.44 7.26
N SER A 60 7.44 -11.90 6.11
CA SER A 60 6.77 -11.07 5.13
C SER A 60 5.53 -11.77 4.61
N VAL A 61 4.52 -10.98 4.28
CA VAL A 61 3.33 -11.42 3.57
C VAL A 61 3.20 -10.55 2.32
N ILE A 62 3.06 -11.18 1.17
CA ILE A 62 2.82 -10.50 -0.10
C ILE A 62 1.39 -10.79 -0.52
N CYS A 63 0.63 -9.71 -0.78
CA CYS A 63 -0.69 -9.77 -1.37
C CYS A 63 -0.65 -9.03 -2.70
N THR A 64 -0.97 -9.70 -3.80
CA THR A 64 -0.86 -9.10 -5.13
C THR A 64 -1.95 -9.56 -6.10
N LEU A 65 -2.29 -8.68 -7.03
CA LEU A 65 -3.14 -8.95 -8.18
C LEU A 65 -2.32 -9.18 -9.45
N GLU A 66 -1.03 -8.90 -9.42
CA GLU A 66 -0.15 -8.98 -10.58
C GLU A 66 0.00 -10.42 -11.09
N LYS A 67 0.22 -10.56 -12.39
CA LYS A 67 0.50 -11.86 -13.00
C LYS A 67 1.92 -12.31 -12.73
N GLU A 68 2.85 -11.38 -12.89
CA GLU A 68 4.28 -11.55 -12.62
C GLU A 68 4.65 -10.70 -11.41
N TYR A 69 5.34 -11.24 -10.44
CA TYR A 69 5.67 -10.59 -9.19
C TYR A 69 6.95 -11.16 -8.58
N GLU A 70 7.70 -10.32 -7.88
CA GLU A 70 8.81 -10.74 -7.03
C GLU A 70 8.24 -11.39 -5.76
N VAL A 71 8.73 -12.57 -5.43
CA VAL A 71 8.29 -13.33 -4.24
C VAL A 71 9.09 -12.96 -2.98
N ASP A 72 10.22 -12.27 -3.14
CA ASP A 72 11.04 -11.79 -2.03
C ASP A 72 10.60 -10.37 -1.65
N ALA A 73 9.77 -10.27 -0.60
CA ALA A 73 9.29 -8.98 -0.11
C ALA A 73 10.42 -8.05 0.36
N PHE A 74 11.53 -8.58 0.83
CA PHE A 74 12.66 -7.75 1.26
C PHE A 74 13.32 -7.07 0.08
N LYS A 75 13.45 -7.75 -1.07
CA LYS A 75 13.89 -7.11 -2.31
C LYS A 75 12.94 -6.02 -2.77
N ILE A 76 11.63 -6.24 -2.67
CA ILE A 76 10.61 -5.21 -3.02
C ILE A 76 10.79 -3.99 -2.12
N ILE A 77 10.93 -4.19 -0.81
CA ILE A 77 11.12 -3.11 0.17
C ILE A 77 12.42 -2.34 -0.13
N ASP A 78 13.52 -3.04 -0.36
CA ASP A 78 14.81 -2.39 -0.63
C ASP A 78 14.82 -1.65 -1.97
N ALA A 79 14.21 -2.22 -3.01
CA ALA A 79 14.03 -1.54 -4.29
C ALA A 79 13.22 -0.24 -4.14
N ASN A 80 12.11 -0.28 -3.37
CA ASN A 80 11.31 0.91 -3.12
C ASN A 80 12.07 1.96 -2.28
N ARG A 81 12.80 1.55 -1.25
CA ARG A 81 13.66 2.46 -0.47
C ARG A 81 14.71 3.16 -1.33
N ASN A 82 15.36 2.40 -2.21
CA ASN A 82 16.35 2.97 -3.13
C ASN A 82 15.72 3.94 -4.14
N ARG A 83 14.52 3.63 -4.62
CA ARG A 83 13.73 4.51 -5.48
C ARG A 83 13.41 5.84 -4.79
N ILE A 84 12.86 5.78 -3.57
CA ILE A 84 12.52 6.97 -2.77
C ILE A 84 13.78 7.80 -2.48
N LYS A 85 14.88 7.16 -2.07
CA LYS A 85 16.16 7.84 -1.88
C LYS A 85 16.61 8.57 -3.14
N GLY A 86 16.50 7.93 -4.30
CA GLY A 86 16.83 8.56 -5.57
C GLY A 86 15.92 9.74 -5.94
N LEU A 87 14.65 9.75 -5.51
CA LEU A 87 13.75 10.89 -5.68
C LEU A 87 14.19 12.08 -4.82
N VAL A 88 14.49 11.85 -3.55
CA VAL A 88 14.97 12.88 -2.62
C VAL A 88 16.30 13.47 -3.11
N GLU A 89 17.25 12.64 -3.55
CA GLU A 89 18.52 13.09 -4.11
C GLU A 89 18.33 13.96 -5.37
N LYS A 90 17.37 13.60 -6.24
CA LYS A 90 17.05 14.40 -7.44
C LYS A 90 16.41 15.74 -7.10
N ALA A 91 15.57 15.78 -6.07
CA ALA A 91 14.92 17.00 -5.62
C ALA A 91 15.96 18.02 -5.07
N GLY A 92 17.05 17.53 -4.48
CA GLY A 92 18.21 18.36 -4.11
C GLY A 92 17.95 19.35 -2.98
N PHE A 93 16.92 19.13 -2.16
CA PHE A 93 16.66 19.95 -0.99
C PHE A 93 17.58 19.55 0.18
N GLU A 94 18.14 20.53 0.87
CA GLU A 94 18.93 20.32 2.10
C GLU A 94 18.02 20.25 3.35
N ASP A 95 16.80 20.76 3.24
CA ASP A 95 15.81 20.80 4.32
C ASP A 95 15.07 19.46 4.46
N GLU A 96 15.01 18.93 5.69
CA GLU A 96 14.39 17.65 6.00
C GLU A 96 12.88 17.67 5.71
N PHE A 97 12.19 18.75 6.06
CA PHE A 97 10.76 18.89 5.80
C PHE A 97 10.44 18.91 4.30
N ALA A 98 11.29 19.58 3.50
CA ALA A 98 11.13 19.55 2.05
C ALA A 98 11.32 18.13 1.48
N ASN A 99 12.26 17.36 2.01
CA ASN A 99 12.45 15.96 1.65
C ASN A 99 11.26 15.09 2.02
N ASP A 100 10.63 15.31 3.19
CA ASP A 100 9.40 14.64 3.59
C ASP A 100 8.24 14.97 2.65
N LEU A 101 8.14 16.21 2.17
CA LEU A 101 7.14 16.59 1.17
C LEU A 101 7.36 15.89 -0.18
N VAL A 102 8.60 15.72 -0.61
CA VAL A 102 8.94 14.95 -1.83
C VAL A 102 8.45 13.50 -1.70
N MET A 103 8.72 12.86 -0.56
CA MET A 103 8.26 11.49 -0.30
C MET A 103 6.74 11.40 -0.22
N ALA A 104 6.09 12.37 0.40
CA ALA A 104 4.64 12.43 0.50
C ALA A 104 3.98 12.63 -0.88
N ALA A 105 4.53 13.51 -1.71
CA ALA A 105 4.05 13.79 -3.06
C ALA A 105 4.07 12.55 -3.97
N ASP A 106 5.09 11.71 -3.85
CA ASP A 106 5.22 10.46 -4.62
C ASP A 106 4.02 9.51 -4.42
N ASN A 107 3.39 9.50 -3.24
CA ASN A 107 2.22 8.66 -2.96
C ASN A 107 0.98 9.02 -3.81
N PHE A 108 0.92 10.26 -4.32
CA PHE A 108 -0.20 10.73 -5.13
C PHE A 108 0.03 10.50 -6.64
N ILE A 109 1.24 10.16 -7.06
CA ILE A 109 1.58 9.95 -8.47
C ILE A 109 1.50 8.46 -8.79
N VAL A 110 0.50 8.08 -9.58
CA VAL A 110 0.21 6.69 -9.90
C VAL A 110 0.16 6.44 -11.40
N ASP A 111 0.31 5.17 -11.80
CA ASP A 111 0.16 4.75 -13.18
C ASP A 111 -1.32 4.66 -13.56
N ARG A 112 -1.70 5.27 -14.68
CA ARG A 112 -3.03 5.17 -15.25
C ARG A 112 -3.05 4.22 -16.44
N ALA A 113 -3.58 3.03 -16.23
CA ALA A 113 -3.58 1.96 -17.25
C ALA A 113 -4.28 2.37 -18.55
N SER A 114 -5.33 3.21 -18.49
CA SER A 114 -6.10 3.63 -19.67
C SER A 114 -5.33 4.54 -20.63
N THR A 115 -4.30 5.24 -20.14
CA THR A 115 -3.48 6.17 -20.93
C THR A 115 -2.05 5.71 -21.09
N GLY A 116 -1.58 4.78 -20.27
CA GLY A 116 -0.16 4.39 -20.18
C GLY A 116 0.76 5.46 -19.58
N TYR A 117 0.20 6.50 -18.98
CA TYR A 117 0.94 7.61 -18.36
C TYR A 117 0.68 7.71 -16.87
N LYS A 118 1.41 8.60 -16.21
CA LYS A 118 1.18 8.96 -14.81
C LYS A 118 -0.04 9.85 -14.68
N THR A 119 -0.70 9.77 -13.52
CA THR A 119 -1.76 10.69 -13.11
C THR A 119 -1.61 11.03 -11.63
N VAL A 120 -2.34 12.01 -11.16
CA VAL A 120 -2.33 12.46 -9.76
C VAL A 120 -3.66 12.15 -9.11
N LEU A 121 -3.62 11.45 -7.98
CA LEU A 121 -4.79 11.21 -7.15
C LEU A 121 -5.21 12.49 -6.43
N ALA A 122 -6.50 12.79 -6.40
CA ALA A 122 -7.02 13.98 -5.72
C ALA A 122 -6.97 13.87 -4.19
N GLY A 123 -6.99 12.65 -3.65
CA GLY A 123 -6.87 12.40 -2.21
C GLY A 123 -6.96 10.92 -1.86
N LEU A 124 -6.04 10.44 -1.07
CA LEU A 124 -6.01 9.08 -0.54
C LEU A 124 -6.86 8.98 0.74
N PRO A 125 -7.59 7.88 0.94
CA PRO A 125 -7.87 6.76 0.01
C PRO A 125 -9.15 6.95 -0.81
N TRP A 126 -9.87 8.08 -0.66
CA TRP A 126 -11.27 8.25 -1.05
C TRP A 126 -11.49 8.71 -2.49
N PHE A 127 -10.50 9.39 -3.08
CA PHE A 127 -10.66 10.01 -4.38
C PHE A 127 -9.73 9.39 -5.43
N THR A 128 -10.27 9.26 -6.63
CA THR A 128 -9.51 8.91 -7.83
C THR A 128 -8.78 10.12 -8.41
N ASP A 129 -8.31 10.03 -9.63
CA ASP A 129 -7.71 11.15 -10.34
C ASP A 129 -8.77 12.11 -10.88
N TRP A 130 -8.60 13.40 -10.57
CA TRP A 130 -9.48 14.48 -11.02
C TRP A 130 -8.65 15.54 -11.75
N GLY A 131 -9.09 15.93 -12.96
CA GLY A 131 -8.33 16.88 -13.79
C GLY A 131 -8.09 18.23 -13.14
N ARG A 132 -9.08 18.76 -12.41
CA ARG A 132 -8.94 20.04 -11.68
C ARG A 132 -7.83 19.93 -10.63
N ASP A 133 -7.88 18.91 -9.81
CA ASP A 133 -6.94 18.70 -8.70
C ASP A 133 -5.53 18.44 -9.22
N THR A 134 -5.40 17.68 -10.31
CA THR A 134 -4.15 17.50 -11.03
C THR A 134 -3.57 18.84 -11.49
N MET A 135 -4.38 19.72 -12.11
CA MET A 135 -3.90 21.02 -12.60
C MET A 135 -3.44 21.95 -11.47
N ILE A 136 -4.14 21.92 -10.33
CA ILE A 136 -3.77 22.74 -9.16
C ILE A 136 -2.46 22.23 -8.55
N ALA A 137 -2.30 20.89 -8.44
CA ALA A 137 -1.14 20.27 -7.83
C ALA A 137 0.10 20.24 -8.74
N LEU A 138 -0.07 20.36 -10.06
CA LEU A 138 0.96 20.12 -11.07
C LEU A 138 2.22 20.97 -10.83
N GLN A 139 2.07 22.23 -10.47
CA GLN A 139 3.19 23.13 -10.22
C GLN A 139 4.08 22.63 -9.08
N GLY A 140 3.48 22.15 -7.99
CA GLY A 140 4.23 21.62 -6.84
C GLY A 140 4.82 20.23 -7.06
N LEU A 141 4.31 19.47 -8.04
CA LEU A 141 4.76 18.10 -8.32
C LEU A 141 5.80 18.01 -9.45
N THR A 142 5.95 19.06 -10.30
CA THR A 142 6.75 18.98 -11.52
C THR A 142 7.79 20.08 -11.65
N LEU A 143 7.82 21.05 -10.77
CA LEU A 143 8.81 22.10 -10.65
C LEU A 143 9.65 21.89 -9.41
#